data_fb73ac230e1d7046297724958269f3f7
#
_entry.id   fb73ac230e1d7046297724958269f3f7
#
_cell.length_a   1.000
_cell.length_b   1.000
_cell.length_c   1.000
_cell.angle_alpha   90.00
_cell.angle_beta   90.00
_cell.angle_gamma   90.00
#
_symmetry.space_group_name_H-M   'P 1'
#
loop_
_entity.id
_entity.type
_entity.pdbx_description
1 polymer ?
#
loop_
_entity_poly.entity_id
_entity_poly.type
_entity_poly.pdbx_seq_one_letter_code
_entity_poly.pdbx_strand_id
1 'polypeptide(L)'
;MTVFSQGSLRDLKRHLQCLKSIVHLLAHVAYGCENDGQKTAVHEQATLPAKALAASYEVAHLVAKAQKPHTIAESLILPAAIAMTTAMHGEKIASALKQIPLSNDTVSKRIIEIANDMKCQIIERVKNGMFSLELDESTDVTSVAQLLVFVRYSYEGKLHEDMLFCSPMEGRCTGSDFFNCLNGWMEDAGLQWANCLSICTDGAAAMLGKNKGLKAKVLSVAPHAKFTHCIIHREALASKTLEPELNNVLQTAIQMVNFIKSRPLNTRLFTLLCQEMGSSHESLLFHSEVRWLSRGKVLTRLLELRSEVRTFLSDANSAFAHHLTDSEWIARLAYLSCIFDKLNMLNLSLQGLNTNILTLSDKVNAFTKKLQRWAVRAESGDFEMFSELHDFLEEEDVNVNSLKASINVHLQSLLEKFHQYFPTGNVENYDWIRQPFTSCSSNDLSSELEDVLLELSSDRTIQTSSKASKSLDEFWLSVAQEYPRLSKAAMDILTPFGSTYLCEKTFSSLAYIKNKYRCRLSTVEENLRVAVCSIPPKINLLCSRKQAHPSH
;
A
#
# COMPACT_ATOMS: atom_id res chain seq x y z
N MET A 1 22.55 4.65 -24.00
CA MET A 1 22.24 5.26 -22.68
C MET A 1 21.21 4.39 -22.00
N THR A 2 21.59 3.60 -21.03
CA THR A 2 20.80 2.57 -20.37
C THR A 2 19.69 3.23 -19.54
N VAL A 3 18.44 3.00 -19.93
CA VAL A 3 17.24 3.46 -19.18
C VAL A 3 17.13 2.60 -17.93
N PHE A 4 17.53 3.16 -16.79
CA PHE A 4 17.21 2.57 -15.49
C PHE A 4 15.69 2.62 -15.27
N SER A 5 15.07 1.47 -15.02
CA SER A 5 13.65 1.38 -14.70
C SER A 5 13.31 2.28 -13.49
N GLN A 6 12.11 2.85 -13.44
CA GLN A 6 11.67 3.73 -12.33
C GLN A 6 11.78 3.05 -10.94
N GLY A 7 11.76 1.73 -10.86
CA GLY A 7 12.06 0.96 -9.66
C GLY A 7 13.51 1.11 -9.20
N SER A 8 14.46 1.04 -10.13
CA SER A 8 15.90 1.21 -9.87
C SER A 8 16.24 2.62 -9.36
N LEU A 9 15.56 3.66 -9.87
CA LEU A 9 15.76 5.05 -9.42
C LEU A 9 15.21 5.32 -8.02
N ARG A 10 14.08 4.70 -7.65
CA ARG A 10 13.53 4.76 -6.29
C ARG A 10 14.43 4.02 -5.30
N ASP A 11 14.95 2.87 -5.68
CA ASP A 11 15.88 2.11 -4.86
C ASP A 11 17.22 2.84 -4.71
N LEU A 12 17.72 3.49 -5.75
CA LEU A 12 18.92 4.34 -5.69
C LEU A 12 18.71 5.57 -4.78
N LYS A 13 17.54 6.23 -4.87
CA LYS A 13 17.19 7.35 -3.97
C LYS A 13 17.08 6.89 -2.51
N ARG A 14 16.48 5.72 -2.24
CA ARG A 14 16.44 5.13 -0.89
C ARG A 14 17.84 4.78 -0.38
N HIS A 15 18.70 4.22 -1.23
CA HIS A 15 20.09 3.92 -0.87
C HIS A 15 20.90 5.19 -0.57
N LEU A 16 20.75 6.24 -1.38
CA LEU A 16 21.39 7.54 -1.16
C LEU A 16 20.88 8.22 0.12
N GLN A 17 19.60 8.07 0.44
CA GLN A 17 19.02 8.62 1.66
C GLN A 17 19.51 7.87 2.91
N CYS A 18 19.63 6.54 2.83
CA CYS A 18 20.20 5.71 3.88
C CYS A 18 21.69 6.04 4.10
N LEU A 19 22.48 6.19 3.03
CA LEU A 19 23.88 6.59 3.11
C LEU A 19 24.04 8.01 3.68
N LYS A 20 23.20 8.97 3.30
CA LYS A 20 23.19 10.33 3.88
C LYS A 20 22.88 10.30 5.37
N SER A 21 21.92 9.49 5.81
CA SER A 21 21.57 9.36 7.23
C SER A 21 22.69 8.70 8.03
N ILE A 22 23.36 7.70 7.45
CA ILE A 22 24.54 7.04 8.05
C ILE A 22 25.70 8.04 8.16
N VAL A 23 25.98 8.81 7.11
CA VAL A 23 27.04 9.83 7.11
C VAL A 23 26.74 10.95 8.13
N HIS A 24 25.46 11.38 8.23
CA HIS A 24 25.05 12.38 9.21
C HIS A 24 25.17 11.86 10.66
N LEU A 25 24.82 10.60 10.90
CA LEU A 25 24.97 9.94 12.20
C LEU A 25 26.45 9.79 12.59
N LEU A 26 27.29 9.40 11.62
CA LEU A 26 28.73 9.28 11.84
C LEU A 26 29.40 10.64 12.10
N ALA A 27 28.93 11.69 11.43
CA ALA A 27 29.36 13.06 11.69
C ALA A 27 28.94 13.52 13.12
N HIS A 28 27.72 13.19 13.55
CA HIS A 28 27.24 13.48 14.91
C HIS A 28 28.03 12.73 15.99
N VAL A 29 28.41 11.46 15.74
CA VAL A 29 29.23 10.66 16.65
C VAL A 29 30.68 11.19 16.72
N ALA A 30 31.19 11.73 15.59
CA ALA A 30 32.57 12.21 15.49
C ALA A 30 32.76 13.68 15.98
N TYR A 31 31.75 14.53 15.82
CA TYR A 31 31.91 15.99 15.98
C TYR A 31 30.95 16.60 16.98
N GLY A 32 30.27 16.07 17.83
CA GLY A 32 29.45 16.79 18.82
C GLY A 32 29.02 18.17 18.32
N CYS A 33 28.21 18.26 17.26
CA CYS A 33 27.83 19.55 16.70
C CYS A 33 26.76 20.25 17.55
N GLU A 34 27.10 21.47 17.95
CA GLU A 34 26.26 22.46 18.58
C GLU A 34 25.04 22.78 17.70
N ASN A 35 23.85 22.50 18.21
CA ASN A 35 22.60 23.26 18.09
C ASN A 35 21.36 22.35 18.24
N ASP A 36 21.06 22.03 19.48
CA ASP A 36 19.68 21.91 19.97
C ASP A 36 19.72 21.83 21.53
N GLY A 37 19.43 22.90 22.18
CA GLY A 37 19.81 23.17 23.58
C GLY A 37 19.19 22.34 24.70
N GLN A 38 18.49 21.22 24.40
CA GLN A 38 17.98 20.31 25.46
C GLN A 38 18.28 18.81 25.24
N LYS A 39 18.70 18.38 24.05
CA LYS A 39 19.10 16.99 23.79
C LYS A 39 20.59 16.73 24.00
N THR A 40 21.40 17.78 24.03
CA THR A 40 22.86 17.75 24.06
C THR A 40 23.45 17.39 25.43
N ALA A 41 22.84 17.78 26.52
CA ALA A 41 23.41 17.63 27.86
C ALA A 41 23.56 16.17 28.34
N VAL A 42 22.73 15.24 27.86
CA VAL A 42 22.79 13.80 28.23
C VAL A 42 23.81 13.05 27.38
N HIS A 43 24.09 13.52 26.15
CA HIS A 43 25.00 12.84 25.22
C HIS A 43 26.47 13.14 25.46
N GLU A 44 26.80 14.30 26.03
CA GLU A 44 28.19 14.71 26.32
C GLU A 44 28.85 13.97 27.48
N GLN A 45 28.05 13.44 28.42
CA GLN A 45 28.57 12.69 29.57
C GLN A 45 28.62 11.17 29.40
N ALA A 46 28.13 10.63 28.23
CA ALA A 46 28.13 9.20 28.01
C ALA A 46 29.53 8.63 27.74
N THR A 47 29.84 7.49 28.37
CA THR A 47 31.10 6.76 28.14
C THR A 47 31.18 6.22 26.71
N LEU A 48 32.38 5.98 26.18
CA LEU A 48 32.57 5.40 24.83
C LEU A 48 31.79 4.11 24.60
N PRO A 49 31.71 3.15 25.56
CA PRO A 49 30.85 1.97 25.44
C PRO A 49 29.35 2.30 25.31
N ALA A 50 28.85 3.33 26.02
CA ALA A 50 27.47 3.76 25.91
C ALA A 50 27.17 4.38 24.54
N LYS A 51 28.09 5.17 23.99
CA LYS A 51 27.97 5.73 22.64
C LYS A 51 28.00 4.63 21.57
N ALA A 52 28.87 3.63 21.71
CA ALA A 52 28.96 2.47 20.83
C ALA A 52 27.68 1.62 20.87
N LEU A 53 27.08 1.46 22.05
CA LEU A 53 25.80 0.78 22.21
C LEU A 53 24.66 1.52 21.50
N ALA A 54 24.54 2.82 21.67
CA ALA A 54 23.54 3.66 20.98
C ALA A 54 23.73 3.58 19.45
N ALA A 55 24.95 3.71 18.96
CA ALA A 55 25.28 3.58 17.55
C ALA A 55 24.89 2.19 16.98
N SER A 56 25.06 1.12 17.78
CA SER A 56 24.62 -0.23 17.38
C SER A 56 23.11 -0.32 17.18
N TYR A 57 22.29 0.31 18.05
CA TYR A 57 20.84 0.38 17.88
C TYR A 57 20.42 1.21 16.65
N GLU A 58 21.06 2.37 16.45
CA GLU A 58 20.77 3.23 15.31
C GLU A 58 21.07 2.52 13.98
N VAL A 59 22.23 1.85 13.88
CA VAL A 59 22.58 1.09 12.68
C VAL A 59 21.61 -0.08 12.46
N ALA A 60 21.24 -0.82 13.52
CA ALA A 60 20.28 -1.91 13.43
C ALA A 60 18.89 -1.39 12.97
N HIS A 61 18.44 -0.25 13.48
CA HIS A 61 17.21 0.41 13.04
C HIS A 61 17.27 0.78 11.55
N LEU A 62 18.37 1.41 11.09
CA LEU A 62 18.56 1.78 9.68
C LEU A 62 18.60 0.55 8.76
N VAL A 63 19.27 -0.53 9.17
CA VAL A 63 19.32 -1.79 8.42
C VAL A 63 17.93 -2.38 8.23
N ALA A 64 17.13 -2.45 9.30
CA ALA A 64 15.77 -2.95 9.24
C ALA A 64 14.83 -2.03 8.42
N LYS A 65 14.92 -0.71 8.61
CA LYS A 65 14.18 0.29 7.78
C LYS A 65 14.49 0.15 6.30
N ALA A 66 15.76 -0.11 5.96
CA ALA A 66 16.19 -0.35 4.59
C ALA A 66 15.88 -1.77 4.09
N GLN A 67 15.29 -2.65 4.92
CA GLN A 67 14.92 -4.03 4.59
C GLN A 67 16.13 -4.89 4.16
N LYS A 68 17.33 -4.55 4.65
CA LYS A 68 18.58 -5.23 4.27
C LYS A 68 18.89 -6.43 5.19
N PRO A 69 19.70 -7.40 4.71
CA PRO A 69 20.19 -8.48 5.57
C PRO A 69 21.00 -7.93 6.75
N HIS A 70 20.88 -8.57 7.92
CA HIS A 70 21.60 -8.15 9.12
C HIS A 70 23.12 -8.15 8.92
N THR A 71 23.65 -9.08 8.11
CA THR A 71 25.07 -9.23 7.77
C THR A 71 25.68 -7.99 7.12
N ILE A 72 24.86 -7.12 6.49
CA ILE A 72 25.36 -5.89 5.84
C ILE A 72 26.01 -4.94 6.84
N ALA A 73 25.59 -4.98 8.10
CA ALA A 73 26.15 -4.13 9.15
C ALA A 73 27.63 -4.46 9.41
N GLU A 74 27.94 -5.75 9.47
CA GLU A 74 29.29 -6.26 9.70
C GLU A 74 30.15 -6.25 8.42
N SER A 75 29.57 -6.68 7.27
CA SER A 75 30.33 -6.88 6.04
C SER A 75 30.54 -5.62 5.21
N LEU A 76 29.72 -4.59 5.37
CA LEU A 76 29.79 -3.36 4.59
C LEU A 76 29.75 -2.09 5.43
N ILE A 77 28.76 -1.93 6.34
CA ILE A 77 28.54 -0.63 7.00
C ILE A 77 29.71 -0.29 7.92
N LEU A 78 30.12 -1.19 8.81
CA LEU A 78 31.23 -0.96 9.73
C LEU A 78 32.58 -0.76 9.01
N PRO A 79 32.98 -1.62 8.05
CA PRO A 79 34.21 -1.41 7.28
C PRO A 79 34.21 -0.09 6.50
N ALA A 80 33.10 0.27 5.86
CA ALA A 80 32.97 1.53 5.11
C ALA A 80 33.10 2.75 6.06
N ALA A 81 32.44 2.70 7.22
CA ALA A 81 32.53 3.76 8.23
C ALA A 81 33.95 3.96 8.73
N ILE A 82 34.67 2.85 9.02
CA ILE A 82 36.07 2.88 9.43
C ILE A 82 36.94 3.48 8.33
N ALA A 83 36.80 3.03 7.06
CA ALA A 83 37.59 3.53 5.94
C ALA A 83 37.40 5.04 5.70
N MET A 84 36.14 5.51 5.69
CA MET A 84 35.83 6.94 5.53
C MET A 84 36.38 7.78 6.68
N THR A 85 36.20 7.30 7.92
CA THR A 85 36.69 8.04 9.12
C THR A 85 38.22 8.06 9.16
N THR A 86 38.88 6.96 8.78
CA THR A 86 40.35 6.92 8.68
C THR A 86 40.88 7.94 7.66
N ALA A 87 40.25 8.00 6.48
CA ALA A 87 40.66 8.93 5.43
C ALA A 87 40.44 10.41 5.80
N MET A 88 39.35 10.73 6.51
CA MET A 88 39.00 12.10 6.85
C MET A 88 39.59 12.57 8.19
N HIS A 89 39.75 11.69 9.17
CA HIS A 89 40.04 12.06 10.57
C HIS A 89 41.20 11.26 11.18
N GLY A 90 41.76 10.31 10.44
CA GLY A 90 42.88 9.47 10.87
C GLY A 90 42.48 8.26 11.74
N GLU A 91 43.44 7.34 11.92
CA GLU A 91 43.21 6.03 12.58
C GLU A 91 42.77 6.14 14.04
N LYS A 92 43.22 7.16 14.78
CA LYS A 92 42.89 7.32 16.20
C LYS A 92 41.39 7.46 16.41
N ILE A 93 40.70 8.22 15.57
CA ILE A 93 39.25 8.40 15.65
C ILE A 93 38.54 7.16 15.08
N ALA A 94 39.02 6.61 13.98
CA ALA A 94 38.45 5.42 13.37
C ALA A 94 38.48 4.19 14.28
N SER A 95 39.48 4.08 15.17
CA SER A 95 39.59 2.96 16.13
C SER A 95 38.42 2.86 17.11
N ALA A 96 37.77 4.00 17.44
CA ALA A 96 36.58 4.02 18.28
C ALA A 96 35.39 3.32 17.61
N LEU A 97 35.27 3.35 16.28
CA LEU A 97 34.18 2.70 15.54
C LEU A 97 34.27 1.17 15.63
N LYS A 98 35.48 0.59 15.80
CA LYS A 98 35.67 -0.85 15.96
C LYS A 98 34.99 -1.40 17.23
N GLN A 99 34.65 -0.53 18.18
CA GLN A 99 33.97 -0.92 19.41
C GLN A 99 32.43 -1.03 19.23
N ILE A 100 31.88 -0.60 18.10
CA ILE A 100 30.43 -0.70 17.83
C ILE A 100 30.07 -2.15 17.55
N PRO A 101 29.25 -2.82 18.38
CA PRO A 101 28.89 -4.21 18.20
C PRO A 101 27.87 -4.35 17.07
N LEU A 102 28.33 -4.75 15.88
CA LEU A 102 27.53 -4.90 14.66
C LEU A 102 27.59 -6.30 14.04
N SER A 103 27.92 -7.33 14.83
CA SER A 103 27.81 -8.72 14.35
C SER A 103 26.37 -9.04 13.95
N ASN A 104 26.18 -9.96 13.02
CA ASN A 104 24.87 -10.41 12.53
C ASN A 104 23.88 -10.71 13.67
N ASP A 105 24.33 -11.45 14.70
CA ASP A 105 23.49 -11.83 15.85
C ASP A 105 23.15 -10.62 16.72
N THR A 106 24.11 -9.70 16.90
CA THR A 106 23.87 -8.46 17.65
C THR A 106 22.83 -7.60 16.96
N VAL A 107 22.97 -7.39 15.65
CA VAL A 107 22.00 -6.61 14.87
C VAL A 107 20.61 -7.25 14.92
N SER A 108 20.52 -8.57 14.78
CA SER A 108 19.26 -9.30 14.93
C SER A 108 18.61 -9.07 16.29
N LYS A 109 19.38 -9.19 17.38
CA LYS A 109 18.88 -8.92 18.74
C LYS A 109 18.42 -7.48 18.93
N ARG A 110 19.16 -6.49 18.39
CA ARG A 110 18.75 -5.06 18.45
C ARG A 110 17.45 -4.83 17.71
N ILE A 111 17.25 -5.44 16.54
CA ILE A 111 16.00 -5.32 15.77
C ILE A 111 14.81 -5.88 16.56
N ILE A 112 14.97 -7.03 17.23
CA ILE A 112 13.94 -7.61 18.10
C ILE A 112 13.60 -6.65 19.25
N GLU A 113 14.59 -6.07 19.90
CA GLU A 113 14.39 -5.14 21.02
C GLU A 113 13.70 -3.85 20.57
N ILE A 114 14.10 -3.29 19.42
CA ILE A 114 13.47 -2.14 18.78
C ILE A 114 12.01 -2.46 18.44
N ALA A 115 11.75 -3.61 17.80
CA ALA A 115 10.40 -4.03 17.42
C ALA A 115 9.49 -4.21 18.64
N ASN A 116 10.02 -4.77 19.73
CA ASN A 116 9.29 -4.92 20.99
C ASN A 116 8.98 -3.58 21.65
N ASP A 117 9.90 -2.61 21.65
CA ASP A 117 9.64 -1.27 22.13
C ASP A 117 8.53 -0.60 21.32
N MET A 118 8.61 -0.67 19.97
CA MET A 118 7.56 -0.14 19.09
C MET A 118 6.21 -0.83 19.31
N LYS A 119 6.18 -2.16 19.48
CA LYS A 119 4.96 -2.93 19.82
C LYS A 119 4.34 -2.45 21.12
N CYS A 120 5.14 -2.30 22.17
CA CYS A 120 4.66 -1.81 23.46
C CYS A 120 4.08 -0.38 23.35
N GLN A 121 4.72 0.51 22.59
CA GLN A 121 4.22 1.86 22.34
C GLN A 121 2.86 1.84 21.62
N ILE A 122 2.68 0.98 20.59
CA ILE A 122 1.41 0.84 19.86
C ILE A 122 0.32 0.37 20.83
N ILE A 123 0.56 -0.70 21.59
CA ILE A 123 -0.41 -1.25 22.53
C ILE A 123 -0.82 -0.20 23.57
N GLU A 124 0.14 0.52 24.14
CA GLU A 124 -0.12 1.59 25.11
C GLU A 124 -1.03 2.69 24.55
N ARG A 125 -0.80 3.11 23.29
CA ARG A 125 -1.60 4.14 22.62
C ARG A 125 -3.01 3.66 22.25
N VAL A 126 -3.16 2.39 21.85
CA VAL A 126 -4.44 1.81 21.41
C VAL A 126 -5.32 1.41 22.59
N LYS A 127 -4.73 0.99 23.72
CA LYS A 127 -5.43 0.30 24.82
C LYS A 127 -6.62 1.07 25.40
N ASN A 128 -6.55 2.39 25.44
CA ASN A 128 -7.54 3.24 26.13
C ASN A 128 -8.45 4.00 25.15
N GLY A 129 -8.37 3.72 23.85
CA GLY A 129 -9.13 4.43 22.81
C GLY A 129 -9.91 3.50 21.92
N MET A 130 -10.79 4.10 21.12
CA MET A 130 -11.46 3.40 20.03
C MET A 130 -10.47 3.16 18.89
N PHE A 131 -10.58 2.00 18.24
CA PHE A 131 -9.71 1.65 17.12
C PHE A 131 -10.45 0.89 16.02
N SER A 132 -9.84 0.84 14.85
CA SER A 132 -10.29 0.02 13.72
C SER A 132 -9.16 -0.85 13.24
N LEU A 133 -9.50 -2.01 12.67
CA LEU A 133 -8.53 -2.98 12.17
C LEU A 133 -8.62 -3.11 10.65
N GLU A 134 -7.49 -3.35 10.02
CA GLU A 134 -7.35 -3.78 8.63
C GLU A 134 -6.60 -5.12 8.64
N LEU A 135 -7.17 -6.13 7.96
CA LEU A 135 -6.61 -7.48 7.92
C LEU A 135 -6.54 -7.99 6.49
N ASP A 136 -5.47 -8.70 6.20
CA ASP A 136 -5.31 -9.44 4.95
C ASP A 136 -4.38 -10.64 5.15
N GLU A 137 -4.49 -11.66 4.29
CA GLU A 137 -3.67 -12.86 4.32
C GLU A 137 -2.94 -13.03 2.99
N SER A 138 -1.66 -13.37 3.07
CA SER A 138 -0.87 -13.72 1.89
C SER A 138 0.14 -14.82 2.20
N THR A 139 0.42 -15.64 1.20
CA THR A 139 1.40 -16.72 1.32
C THR A 139 2.80 -16.21 1.01
N ASP A 140 3.75 -16.48 1.90
CA ASP A 140 5.15 -16.10 1.73
C ASP A 140 5.92 -17.06 0.80
N VAL A 141 7.21 -16.75 0.52
CA VAL A 141 8.08 -17.56 -0.37
C VAL A 141 8.35 -18.99 0.12
N THR A 142 8.00 -19.30 1.36
CA THR A 142 8.12 -20.64 1.96
C THR A 142 6.79 -21.37 2.04
N SER A 143 5.77 -20.88 1.33
CA SER A 143 4.40 -21.40 1.34
C SER A 143 3.70 -21.36 2.71
N VAL A 144 4.11 -20.45 3.58
CA VAL A 144 3.44 -20.20 4.86
C VAL A 144 2.51 -19.01 4.70
N ALA A 145 1.24 -19.22 5.04
CA ALA A 145 0.25 -18.14 5.10
C ALA A 145 0.58 -17.19 6.25
N GLN A 146 0.55 -15.89 5.99
CA GLN A 146 0.85 -14.83 6.94
C GLN A 146 -0.39 -13.95 7.12
N LEU A 147 -0.95 -13.92 8.33
CA LEU A 147 -2.01 -12.96 8.68
C LEU A 147 -1.36 -11.65 9.10
N LEU A 148 -1.66 -10.60 8.36
CA LEU A 148 -1.17 -9.25 8.64
C LEU A 148 -2.30 -8.37 9.14
N VAL A 149 -2.08 -7.66 10.24
CA VAL A 149 -3.07 -6.81 10.87
C VAL A 149 -2.50 -5.42 11.12
N PHE A 150 -3.20 -4.40 10.65
CA PHE A 150 -2.97 -3.00 10.96
C PHE A 150 -4.06 -2.48 11.90
N VAL A 151 -3.72 -1.46 12.68
CA VAL A 151 -4.63 -0.75 13.56
C VAL A 151 -4.60 0.75 13.24
N ARG A 152 -5.79 1.37 13.19
CA ARG A 152 -5.97 2.82 13.14
C ARG A 152 -6.59 3.29 14.44
N TYR A 153 -5.98 4.30 15.05
CA TYR A 153 -6.34 4.82 16.36
C TYR A 153 -6.02 6.31 16.47
N SER A 154 -6.67 6.99 17.39
CA SER A 154 -6.40 8.40 17.69
C SER A 154 -5.33 8.52 18.78
N TYR A 155 -4.31 9.35 18.54
CA TYR A 155 -3.28 9.67 19.52
C TYR A 155 -2.73 11.09 19.27
N GLU A 156 -2.60 11.88 20.33
CA GLU A 156 -2.10 13.27 20.26
C GLU A 156 -2.79 14.13 19.19
N GLY A 157 -4.13 14.04 19.11
CA GLY A 157 -4.94 14.85 18.21
C GLY A 157 -4.87 14.46 16.72
N LYS A 158 -4.40 13.25 16.40
CA LYS A 158 -4.30 12.72 15.03
C LYS A 158 -4.68 11.25 14.97
N LEU A 159 -5.09 10.80 13.77
CA LEU A 159 -5.18 9.37 13.45
C LEU A 159 -3.79 8.82 13.10
N HIS A 160 -3.49 7.68 13.66
CA HIS A 160 -2.28 6.90 13.39
C HIS A 160 -2.63 5.54 12.81
N GLU A 161 -1.75 5.04 11.95
CA GLU A 161 -1.85 3.73 11.29
C GLU A 161 -0.55 2.97 11.52
N ASP A 162 -0.60 1.87 12.26
CA ASP A 162 0.58 1.07 12.57
C ASP A 162 0.29 -0.43 12.45
N MET A 163 1.33 -1.21 12.14
CA MET A 163 1.24 -2.67 12.09
C MET A 163 1.05 -3.23 13.50
N LEU A 164 -0.10 -3.87 13.73
CA LEU A 164 -0.42 -4.48 15.00
C LEU A 164 0.36 -5.78 15.19
N PHE A 165 0.29 -6.69 14.19
CA PHE A 165 1.11 -7.89 14.13
C PHE A 165 1.16 -8.50 12.72
N CYS A 166 2.11 -9.42 12.51
CA CYS A 166 2.17 -10.33 11.37
C CYS A 166 2.44 -11.73 11.91
N SER A 167 1.49 -12.65 11.76
CA SER A 167 1.56 -13.99 12.34
C SER A 167 1.48 -15.07 11.28
N PRO A 168 2.37 -16.09 11.32
CA PRO A 168 2.21 -17.27 10.48
C PRO A 168 0.96 -18.04 10.88
N MET A 169 0.20 -18.50 9.89
CA MET A 169 -0.98 -19.33 10.05
C MET A 169 -0.61 -20.79 9.78
N GLU A 170 -0.92 -21.66 10.70
CA GLU A 170 -0.65 -23.09 10.57
C GLU A 170 -1.86 -23.82 9.95
N GLY A 171 -1.64 -24.56 8.87
CA GLY A 171 -2.64 -25.41 8.25
C GLY A 171 -3.67 -24.67 7.40
N ARG A 172 -4.96 -24.82 7.72
CA ARG A 172 -6.06 -24.21 6.96
C ARG A 172 -6.36 -22.82 7.48
N CYS A 173 -6.49 -21.83 6.56
CA CYS A 173 -6.88 -20.46 6.89
C CYS A 173 -8.41 -20.33 6.86
N THR A 174 -9.09 -20.82 7.90
CA THR A 174 -10.54 -20.66 8.06
C THR A 174 -10.89 -19.42 8.89
N GLY A 175 -12.16 -19.00 8.85
CA GLY A 175 -12.60 -17.88 9.69
C GLY A 175 -12.41 -18.12 11.20
N SER A 176 -12.41 -19.38 11.64
CA SER A 176 -12.09 -19.74 13.03
C SER A 176 -10.61 -19.56 13.34
N ASP A 177 -9.72 -19.94 12.42
CA ASP A 177 -8.28 -19.82 12.62
C ASP A 177 -7.88 -18.35 12.67
N PHE A 178 -8.43 -17.52 11.77
CA PHE A 178 -8.23 -16.06 11.82
C PHE A 178 -8.76 -15.44 13.10
N PHE A 179 -9.96 -15.84 13.55
CA PHE A 179 -10.52 -15.34 14.80
C PHE A 179 -9.67 -15.73 16.00
N ASN A 180 -9.26 -16.99 16.11
CA ASN A 180 -8.45 -17.48 17.23
C ASN A 180 -7.09 -16.76 17.29
N CYS A 181 -6.44 -16.56 16.14
CA CYS A 181 -5.18 -15.82 16.06
C CYS A 181 -5.37 -14.36 16.52
N LEU A 182 -6.40 -13.68 16.00
CA LEU A 182 -6.67 -12.28 16.32
C LEU A 182 -7.11 -12.13 17.79
N ASN A 183 -8.00 -13.00 18.28
CA ASN A 183 -8.51 -12.93 19.64
C ASN A 183 -7.41 -13.22 20.67
N GLY A 184 -6.57 -14.24 20.43
CA GLY A 184 -5.43 -14.53 21.30
C GLY A 184 -4.46 -13.36 21.39
N TRP A 185 -4.17 -12.73 20.24
CA TRP A 185 -3.31 -11.54 20.21
C TRP A 185 -3.95 -10.35 20.96
N MET A 186 -5.26 -10.12 20.80
CA MET A 186 -6.01 -9.08 21.51
C MET A 186 -5.97 -9.29 23.02
N GLU A 187 -6.18 -10.53 23.48
CA GLU A 187 -6.12 -10.91 24.89
C GLU A 187 -4.72 -10.69 25.47
N ASP A 188 -3.67 -11.16 24.80
CA ASP A 188 -2.27 -10.98 25.20
C ASP A 188 -1.87 -9.50 25.29
N ALA A 189 -2.38 -8.67 24.39
CA ALA A 189 -2.16 -7.23 24.38
C ALA A 189 -3.05 -6.47 25.37
N GLY A 190 -4.07 -7.11 25.95
CA GLY A 190 -5.05 -6.48 26.83
C GLY A 190 -5.97 -5.50 26.10
N LEU A 191 -6.20 -5.67 24.79
CA LEU A 191 -7.12 -4.86 24.00
C LEU A 191 -8.54 -5.41 24.12
N GLN A 192 -9.52 -4.51 24.22
CA GLN A 192 -10.92 -4.87 24.42
C GLN A 192 -11.70 -4.82 23.12
N TRP A 193 -12.45 -5.86 22.78
CA TRP A 193 -13.35 -5.89 21.64
C TRP A 193 -14.41 -4.78 21.67
N ALA A 194 -14.79 -4.33 22.87
CA ALA A 194 -15.71 -3.19 23.05
C ALA A 194 -15.20 -1.89 22.41
N ASN A 195 -13.88 -1.74 22.24
CA ASN A 195 -13.26 -0.57 21.66
C ASN A 195 -13.01 -0.72 20.14
N CYS A 196 -13.30 -1.89 19.54
CA CYS A 196 -13.12 -2.12 18.12
C CYS A 196 -14.32 -1.59 17.33
N LEU A 197 -14.13 -0.47 16.61
CA LEU A 197 -15.18 0.17 15.80
C LEU A 197 -15.48 -0.60 14.53
N SER A 198 -14.43 -1.05 13.85
CA SER A 198 -14.60 -1.71 12.56
C SER A 198 -13.43 -2.61 12.19
N ILE A 199 -13.71 -3.50 11.24
CA ILE A 199 -12.71 -4.37 10.62
C ILE A 199 -12.87 -4.30 9.10
N CYS A 200 -11.77 -4.02 8.39
CA CYS A 200 -11.69 -4.03 6.94
C CYS A 200 -10.91 -5.26 6.48
N THR A 201 -11.50 -6.05 5.56
CA THR A 201 -10.87 -7.25 4.99
C THR A 201 -11.13 -7.31 3.49
N ASP A 202 -10.51 -8.30 2.83
CA ASP A 202 -10.93 -8.73 1.50
C ASP A 202 -12.33 -9.38 1.52
N GLY A 203 -12.85 -9.75 0.35
CA GLY A 203 -14.16 -10.37 0.20
C GLY A 203 -14.19 -11.88 0.36
N ALA A 204 -13.10 -12.52 0.77
CA ALA A 204 -13.00 -13.98 0.85
C ALA A 204 -14.04 -14.57 1.81
N ALA A 205 -14.53 -15.77 1.48
CA ALA A 205 -15.53 -16.46 2.32
C ALA A 205 -15.03 -16.76 3.74
N ALA A 206 -13.72 -16.96 3.91
CA ALA A 206 -13.09 -17.13 5.22
C ALA A 206 -13.15 -15.85 6.06
N MET A 207 -13.17 -14.68 5.42
CA MET A 207 -13.26 -13.35 6.08
C MET A 207 -14.73 -12.94 6.30
N LEU A 208 -15.52 -12.85 5.21
CA LEU A 208 -16.87 -12.25 5.25
C LEU A 208 -18.04 -13.26 5.26
N GLY A 209 -17.77 -14.57 5.27
CA GLY A 209 -18.81 -15.60 5.25
C GLY A 209 -19.80 -15.47 6.40
N LYS A 210 -21.11 -15.53 6.09
CA LYS A 210 -22.23 -15.25 7.03
C LYS A 210 -22.21 -16.12 8.30
N ASN A 211 -21.82 -17.38 8.18
CA ASN A 211 -21.95 -18.35 9.28
C ASN A 211 -20.60 -18.80 9.88
N LYS A 212 -19.57 -18.91 9.05
CA LYS A 212 -18.28 -19.50 9.44
C LYS A 212 -17.08 -18.57 9.20
N GLY A 213 -17.30 -17.39 8.60
CA GLY A 213 -16.25 -16.41 8.37
C GLY A 213 -15.82 -15.69 9.65
N LEU A 214 -14.68 -15.02 9.58
CA LEU A 214 -14.17 -14.16 10.66
C LEU A 214 -15.24 -13.17 11.14
N LYS A 215 -15.98 -12.55 10.21
CA LYS A 215 -17.07 -11.61 10.50
C LYS A 215 -18.08 -12.20 11.48
N ALA A 216 -18.57 -13.43 11.25
CA ALA A 216 -19.54 -14.05 12.11
C ALA A 216 -19.02 -14.29 13.52
N LYS A 217 -17.74 -14.65 13.64
CA LYS A 217 -17.07 -14.89 14.92
C LYS A 217 -16.87 -13.60 15.70
N VAL A 218 -16.38 -12.55 15.05
CA VAL A 218 -16.19 -11.23 15.69
C VAL A 218 -17.52 -10.65 16.15
N LEU A 219 -18.57 -10.73 15.33
CA LEU A 219 -19.89 -10.20 15.71
C LEU A 219 -20.52 -10.95 16.90
N SER A 220 -20.08 -12.16 17.22
CA SER A 220 -20.52 -12.86 18.44
C SER A 220 -19.93 -12.28 19.72
N VAL A 221 -18.76 -11.61 19.66
CA VAL A 221 -18.08 -10.98 20.81
C VAL A 221 -18.15 -9.44 20.77
N ALA A 222 -18.31 -8.86 19.57
CA ALA A 222 -18.40 -7.42 19.31
C ALA A 222 -19.54 -7.12 18.31
N PRO A 223 -20.81 -7.22 18.71
CA PRO A 223 -21.96 -7.06 17.81
C PRO A 223 -22.07 -5.66 17.20
N HIS A 224 -21.45 -4.66 17.82
CA HIS A 224 -21.40 -3.27 17.34
C HIS A 224 -20.34 -3.04 16.26
N ALA A 225 -19.36 -3.92 16.08
CA ALA A 225 -18.27 -3.73 15.14
C ALA A 225 -18.78 -3.76 13.69
N LYS A 226 -18.38 -2.75 12.92
CA LYS A 226 -18.72 -2.66 11.51
C LYS A 226 -17.71 -3.45 10.67
N PHE A 227 -18.19 -4.12 9.61
CA PHE A 227 -17.32 -4.82 8.66
C PHE A 227 -17.35 -4.13 7.30
N THR A 228 -16.16 -3.80 6.80
CA THR A 228 -15.97 -3.16 5.49
C THR A 228 -15.26 -4.15 4.57
N HIS A 229 -15.84 -4.43 3.40
CA HIS A 229 -15.14 -5.10 2.32
C HIS A 229 -14.24 -4.09 1.61
N CYS A 230 -12.96 -4.39 1.49
CA CYS A 230 -11.95 -3.53 0.87
C CYS A 230 -12.41 -2.97 -0.48
N ILE A 231 -12.34 -1.64 -0.61
CA ILE A 231 -12.79 -0.92 -1.81
C ILE A 231 -11.96 -1.28 -3.04
N ILE A 232 -10.66 -1.54 -2.87
CA ILE A 232 -9.74 -1.96 -3.95
C ILE A 232 -10.13 -3.36 -4.46
N HIS A 233 -10.43 -4.29 -3.55
CA HIS A 233 -10.89 -5.64 -3.93
C HIS A 233 -12.27 -5.61 -4.60
N ARG A 234 -13.20 -4.75 -4.13
CA ARG A 234 -14.51 -4.56 -4.79
C ARG A 234 -14.36 -4.01 -6.19
N GLU A 235 -13.47 -3.02 -6.38
CA GLU A 235 -13.15 -2.47 -7.70
C GLU A 235 -12.61 -3.56 -8.62
N ALA A 236 -11.63 -4.34 -8.16
CA ALA A 236 -11.07 -5.45 -8.93
C ALA A 236 -12.11 -6.52 -9.27
N LEU A 237 -13.08 -6.79 -8.38
CA LEU A 237 -14.18 -7.73 -8.65
C LEU A 237 -15.18 -7.16 -9.67
N ALA A 238 -15.54 -5.88 -9.57
CA ALA A 238 -16.42 -5.21 -10.53
C ALA A 238 -15.82 -5.24 -11.95
N SER A 239 -14.51 -5.08 -12.05
CA SER A 239 -13.76 -4.98 -13.31
C SER A 239 -13.43 -6.33 -13.96
N LYS A 240 -13.77 -7.47 -13.34
CA LYS A 240 -13.44 -8.80 -13.87
C LYS A 240 -14.33 -9.25 -15.03
N THR A 241 -15.55 -8.73 -15.12
CA THR A 241 -16.54 -9.20 -16.08
C THR A 241 -16.26 -8.57 -17.45
N LEU A 242 -16.03 -9.41 -18.44
CA LEU A 242 -15.88 -9.04 -19.84
C LEU A 242 -16.89 -9.84 -20.69
N GLU A 243 -17.41 -9.20 -21.71
CA GLU A 243 -18.20 -9.89 -22.74
C GLU A 243 -17.36 -10.94 -23.46
N PRO A 244 -17.97 -12.03 -23.97
CA PRO A 244 -17.25 -13.13 -24.59
C PRO A 244 -16.27 -12.71 -25.68
N GLU A 245 -16.66 -11.77 -26.55
CA GLU A 245 -15.81 -11.26 -27.63
C GLU A 245 -14.58 -10.52 -27.08
N LEU A 246 -14.77 -9.58 -26.17
CA LEU A 246 -13.70 -8.81 -25.55
C LEU A 246 -12.80 -9.71 -24.69
N ASN A 247 -13.39 -10.71 -24.02
CA ASN A 247 -12.60 -11.69 -23.28
C ASN A 247 -11.73 -12.54 -24.20
N ASN A 248 -12.25 -12.94 -25.38
CA ASN A 248 -11.46 -13.66 -26.38
C ASN A 248 -10.27 -12.83 -26.87
N VAL A 249 -10.47 -11.54 -27.16
CA VAL A 249 -9.39 -10.61 -27.52
C VAL A 249 -8.34 -10.54 -26.40
N LEU A 250 -8.77 -10.38 -25.14
CA LEU A 250 -7.87 -10.35 -23.98
C LEU A 250 -7.06 -11.65 -23.85
N GLN A 251 -7.72 -12.81 -23.93
CA GLN A 251 -7.03 -14.11 -23.79
C GLN A 251 -6.04 -14.34 -24.94
N THR A 252 -6.42 -14.00 -26.17
CA THR A 252 -5.53 -14.08 -27.33
C THR A 252 -4.32 -13.15 -27.19
N ALA A 253 -4.52 -11.91 -26.73
CA ALA A 253 -3.44 -10.98 -26.46
C ALA A 253 -2.46 -11.52 -25.39
N ILE A 254 -2.98 -12.10 -24.31
CA ILE A 254 -2.17 -12.74 -23.27
C ILE A 254 -1.38 -13.93 -23.84
N GLN A 255 -1.98 -14.75 -24.70
CA GLN A 255 -1.31 -15.88 -25.34
C GLN A 255 -0.18 -15.43 -26.27
N MET A 256 -0.38 -14.35 -27.05
CA MET A 256 0.68 -13.73 -27.89
C MET A 256 1.86 -13.29 -27.03
N VAL A 257 1.59 -12.53 -25.95
CA VAL A 257 2.62 -12.07 -25.03
C VAL A 257 3.37 -13.25 -24.40
N ASN A 258 2.65 -14.28 -23.94
CA ASN A 258 3.24 -15.45 -23.33
C ASN A 258 4.06 -16.26 -24.35
N PHE A 259 3.64 -16.38 -25.60
CA PHE A 259 4.40 -17.04 -26.66
C PHE A 259 5.79 -16.43 -26.86
N ILE A 260 5.89 -15.09 -26.77
CA ILE A 260 7.15 -14.37 -26.90
C ILE A 260 7.94 -14.40 -25.59
N LYS A 261 7.29 -14.11 -24.45
CA LYS A 261 7.97 -13.88 -23.16
C LYS A 261 8.34 -15.14 -22.39
N SER A 262 7.61 -16.25 -22.54
CA SER A 262 7.89 -17.48 -21.79
C SER A 262 9.15 -18.22 -22.28
N ARG A 263 9.62 -17.93 -23.49
CA ARG A 263 10.79 -18.55 -24.10
C ARG A 263 11.96 -17.54 -24.19
N PRO A 264 13.07 -17.75 -23.48
CA PRO A 264 14.20 -16.81 -23.50
C PRO A 264 14.74 -16.51 -24.90
N LEU A 265 14.70 -17.50 -25.82
CA LEU A 265 15.13 -17.31 -27.21
C LEU A 265 14.19 -16.35 -27.94
N ASN A 266 12.87 -16.56 -27.85
CA ASN A 266 11.88 -15.70 -28.48
C ASN A 266 11.99 -14.26 -27.96
N THR A 267 12.18 -14.09 -26.65
CA THR A 267 12.37 -12.76 -26.04
C THR A 267 13.58 -12.04 -26.65
N ARG A 268 14.72 -12.74 -26.82
CA ARG A 268 15.93 -12.12 -27.40
C ARG A 268 15.74 -11.78 -28.89
N LEU A 269 15.17 -12.71 -29.68
CA LEU A 269 14.89 -12.48 -31.10
C LEU A 269 13.90 -11.33 -31.31
N PHE A 270 12.86 -11.25 -30.46
CA PHE A 270 11.90 -10.15 -30.50
C PHE A 270 12.55 -8.80 -30.13
N THR A 271 13.47 -8.79 -29.14
CA THR A 271 14.23 -7.57 -28.81
C THR A 271 15.07 -7.08 -29.99
N LEU A 272 15.77 -8.00 -30.69
CA LEU A 272 16.54 -7.66 -31.88
C LEU A 272 15.64 -7.08 -32.99
N LEU A 273 14.49 -7.71 -33.24
CA LEU A 273 13.53 -7.22 -34.22
C LEU A 273 13.03 -5.82 -33.88
N CYS A 274 12.68 -5.54 -32.63
CA CYS A 274 12.28 -4.20 -32.20
C CYS A 274 13.39 -3.16 -32.41
N GLN A 275 14.66 -3.53 -32.17
CA GLN A 275 15.81 -2.66 -32.42
C GLN A 275 16.00 -2.40 -33.93
N GLU A 276 15.88 -3.42 -34.77
CA GLU A 276 15.97 -3.31 -36.23
C GLU A 276 14.85 -2.44 -36.82
N MET A 277 13.63 -2.53 -36.26
CA MET A 277 12.48 -1.72 -36.67
C MET A 277 12.50 -0.30 -36.08
N GLY A 278 13.43 0.02 -35.18
CA GLY A 278 13.54 1.35 -34.56
C GLY A 278 12.41 1.67 -33.58
N SER A 279 11.82 0.65 -32.95
CA SER A 279 10.67 0.78 -32.07
C SER A 279 11.00 1.57 -30.80
N SER A 280 10.03 2.30 -30.29
CA SER A 280 10.16 3.06 -29.01
C SER A 280 10.39 2.17 -27.78
N HIS A 281 10.02 0.90 -27.90
CA HIS A 281 10.18 -0.13 -26.87
C HIS A 281 10.77 -1.40 -27.46
N GLU A 282 11.68 -2.04 -26.72
CA GLU A 282 12.38 -3.24 -27.17
C GLU A 282 11.80 -4.55 -26.60
N SER A 283 10.75 -4.49 -25.78
CA SER A 283 10.20 -5.68 -25.15
C SER A 283 8.76 -5.54 -24.71
N LEU A 284 8.02 -6.65 -24.78
CA LEU A 284 6.70 -6.80 -24.18
C LEU A 284 6.79 -6.88 -22.65
N LEU A 285 5.69 -6.57 -21.96
CA LEU A 285 5.56 -6.72 -20.51
C LEU A 285 4.99 -8.10 -20.19
N PHE A 286 5.49 -8.75 -19.13
CA PHE A 286 4.99 -10.06 -18.73
C PHE A 286 3.62 -9.92 -18.05
N HIS A 287 2.66 -10.76 -18.46
CA HIS A 287 1.35 -10.82 -17.82
C HIS A 287 1.44 -11.63 -16.52
N SER A 288 0.96 -11.06 -15.41
CA SER A 288 0.80 -11.76 -14.15
C SER A 288 -0.68 -11.84 -13.79
N GLU A 289 -1.22 -13.05 -13.66
CA GLU A 289 -2.63 -13.26 -13.26
C GLU A 289 -2.94 -12.69 -11.87
N VAL A 290 -1.94 -12.68 -10.99
CA VAL A 290 -2.07 -12.24 -9.59
C VAL A 290 -2.20 -10.72 -9.46
N ARG A 291 -1.70 -9.96 -10.45
CA ARG A 291 -1.71 -8.49 -10.43
C ARG A 291 -2.65 -7.95 -11.49
N TRP A 292 -3.89 -7.72 -11.12
CA TRP A 292 -4.92 -7.12 -11.98
C TRP A 292 -4.45 -5.86 -12.72
N LEU A 293 -3.74 -4.97 -12.03
CA LEU A 293 -3.14 -3.75 -12.58
C LEU A 293 -2.14 -3.97 -13.74
N SER A 294 -1.63 -5.18 -13.93
CA SER A 294 -0.68 -5.47 -15.01
C SER A 294 -1.36 -5.52 -16.38
N ARG A 295 -2.68 -5.82 -16.45
CA ARG A 295 -3.41 -6.03 -17.71
C ARG A 295 -3.39 -4.81 -18.62
N GLY A 296 -3.75 -3.62 -18.12
CA GLY A 296 -3.74 -2.39 -18.91
C GLY A 296 -2.38 -2.16 -19.57
N LYS A 297 -1.32 -2.11 -18.77
CA LYS A 297 0.04 -1.88 -19.28
C LYS A 297 0.52 -2.93 -20.28
N VAL A 298 0.12 -4.20 -20.12
CA VAL A 298 0.46 -5.28 -21.06
C VAL A 298 -0.25 -5.06 -22.39
N LEU A 299 -1.54 -4.69 -22.37
CA LEU A 299 -2.32 -4.42 -23.57
C LEU A 299 -1.83 -3.18 -24.31
N THR A 300 -1.57 -2.08 -23.59
CA THR A 300 -0.99 -0.87 -24.19
C THR A 300 0.33 -1.18 -24.88
N ARG A 301 1.25 -1.92 -24.21
CA ARG A 301 2.54 -2.29 -24.77
C ARG A 301 2.39 -3.24 -25.99
N LEU A 302 1.40 -4.13 -25.98
CA LEU A 302 1.10 -5.00 -27.14
C LEU A 302 0.57 -4.17 -28.31
N LEU A 303 -0.30 -3.20 -28.06
CA LEU A 303 -0.85 -2.30 -29.07
C LEU A 303 0.24 -1.42 -29.70
N GLU A 304 1.13 -0.83 -28.88
CA GLU A 304 2.27 -0.05 -29.32
C GLU A 304 3.21 -0.85 -30.24
N LEU A 305 3.48 -2.10 -29.89
CA LEU A 305 4.39 -2.99 -30.63
C LEU A 305 3.64 -3.96 -31.58
N ARG A 306 2.41 -3.62 -32.01
CA ARG A 306 1.59 -4.54 -32.83
C ARG A 306 2.22 -4.96 -34.14
N SER A 307 2.96 -4.05 -34.76
CA SER A 307 3.65 -4.30 -36.04
C SER A 307 4.82 -5.28 -35.87
N GLU A 308 5.63 -5.08 -34.84
CA GLU A 308 6.75 -5.95 -34.48
C GLU A 308 6.27 -7.33 -34.06
N VAL A 309 5.19 -7.39 -33.25
CA VAL A 309 4.56 -8.65 -32.82
C VAL A 309 4.00 -9.40 -34.02
N ARG A 310 3.35 -8.71 -34.98
CA ARG A 310 2.84 -9.31 -36.22
C ARG A 310 3.98 -9.91 -37.01
N THR A 311 5.05 -9.17 -37.27
CA THR A 311 6.21 -9.65 -38.02
C THR A 311 6.82 -10.87 -37.33
N PHE A 312 7.10 -10.79 -36.03
CA PHE A 312 7.66 -11.90 -35.26
C PHE A 312 6.80 -13.17 -35.31
N LEU A 313 5.46 -13.03 -35.14
CA LEU A 313 4.54 -14.16 -35.16
C LEU A 313 4.40 -14.77 -36.55
N SER A 314 4.49 -13.96 -37.61
CA SER A 314 4.48 -14.41 -38.98
C SER A 314 5.73 -15.23 -39.30
N ASP A 315 6.90 -14.76 -38.95
CA ASP A 315 8.18 -15.46 -39.12
C ASP A 315 8.23 -16.77 -38.33
N ALA A 316 7.58 -16.80 -37.17
CA ALA A 316 7.43 -18.01 -36.35
C ALA A 316 6.31 -18.96 -36.85
N ASN A 317 5.63 -18.68 -37.97
CA ASN A 317 4.47 -19.40 -38.45
C ASN A 317 3.37 -19.61 -37.38
N SER A 318 3.16 -18.62 -36.54
CA SER A 318 2.19 -18.69 -35.45
C SER A 318 0.79 -18.38 -35.96
N ALA A 319 -0.19 -19.18 -35.56
CA ALA A 319 -1.59 -18.94 -35.85
C ALA A 319 -2.13 -17.61 -35.28
N PHE A 320 -1.41 -16.97 -34.36
CA PHE A 320 -1.84 -15.69 -33.78
C PHE A 320 -1.62 -14.50 -34.73
N ALA A 321 -0.75 -14.61 -35.74
CA ALA A 321 -0.38 -13.50 -36.61
C ALA A 321 -1.59 -12.89 -37.35
N HIS A 322 -2.60 -13.68 -37.71
CA HIS A 322 -3.76 -13.21 -38.45
C HIS A 322 -4.63 -12.22 -37.66
N HIS A 323 -4.67 -12.33 -36.33
CA HIS A 323 -5.42 -11.37 -35.51
C HIS A 323 -4.86 -9.93 -35.60
N LEU A 324 -3.55 -9.80 -35.84
CA LEU A 324 -2.91 -8.49 -35.99
C LEU A 324 -2.99 -7.92 -37.42
N THR A 325 -3.77 -8.58 -38.30
CA THR A 325 -4.21 -8.08 -39.63
C THR A 325 -5.72 -7.81 -39.67
N ASP A 326 -6.45 -8.12 -38.60
CA ASP A 326 -7.87 -7.90 -38.46
C ASP A 326 -8.10 -6.56 -37.75
N SER A 327 -8.53 -5.53 -38.50
CA SER A 327 -8.76 -4.18 -37.96
C SER A 327 -9.84 -4.16 -36.86
N GLU A 328 -10.88 -5.02 -36.92
CA GLU A 328 -11.89 -5.10 -35.86
C GLU A 328 -11.30 -5.69 -34.56
N TRP A 329 -10.42 -6.69 -34.67
CA TRP A 329 -9.74 -7.27 -33.53
C TRP A 329 -8.80 -6.24 -32.88
N ILE A 330 -8.04 -5.46 -33.67
CA ILE A 330 -7.15 -4.41 -33.17
C ILE A 330 -7.96 -3.28 -32.52
N ALA A 331 -9.09 -2.87 -33.09
CA ALA A 331 -9.96 -1.87 -32.48
C ALA A 331 -10.50 -2.31 -31.10
N ARG A 332 -10.88 -3.60 -30.96
CA ARG A 332 -11.26 -4.15 -29.65
C ARG A 332 -10.09 -4.20 -28.67
N LEU A 333 -8.88 -4.49 -29.14
CA LEU A 333 -7.67 -4.44 -28.32
C LEU A 333 -7.37 -3.00 -27.84
N ALA A 334 -7.50 -2.01 -28.72
CA ALA A 334 -7.33 -0.58 -28.39
C ALA A 334 -8.36 -0.13 -27.33
N TYR A 335 -9.63 -0.53 -27.48
CA TYR A 335 -10.64 -0.28 -26.45
C TYR A 335 -10.27 -0.90 -25.11
N LEU A 336 -9.85 -2.18 -25.10
CA LEU A 336 -9.44 -2.89 -23.87
C LEU A 336 -8.23 -2.20 -23.22
N SER A 337 -7.26 -1.75 -24.00
CA SER A 337 -6.12 -0.96 -23.51
C SER A 337 -6.61 0.29 -22.76
N CYS A 338 -7.47 1.08 -23.40
CA CYS A 338 -8.01 2.31 -22.81
C CYS A 338 -8.83 2.08 -21.55
N ILE A 339 -9.78 1.12 -21.57
CA ILE A 339 -10.65 0.90 -20.41
C ILE A 339 -9.88 0.33 -19.22
N PHE A 340 -8.93 -0.58 -19.43
CA PHE A 340 -8.09 -1.09 -18.35
C PHE A 340 -7.13 -0.04 -17.80
N ASP A 341 -6.65 0.90 -18.63
CA ASP A 341 -5.86 2.02 -18.12
C ASP A 341 -6.70 2.93 -17.20
N LYS A 342 -7.95 3.24 -17.60
CA LYS A 342 -8.88 4.02 -16.76
C LYS A 342 -9.21 3.31 -15.43
N LEU A 343 -9.40 1.98 -15.45
CA LEU A 343 -9.59 1.16 -14.24
C LEU A 343 -8.32 1.15 -13.37
N ASN A 344 -7.14 1.05 -13.99
CA ASN A 344 -5.86 1.15 -13.27
C ASN A 344 -5.68 2.52 -12.61
N MET A 345 -6.06 3.61 -13.29
CA MET A 345 -6.01 4.96 -12.70
C MET A 345 -6.95 5.06 -11.49
N LEU A 346 -8.17 4.52 -11.56
CA LEU A 346 -9.07 4.44 -10.42
C LEU A 346 -8.42 3.66 -9.28
N ASN A 347 -7.96 2.45 -9.54
CA ASN A 347 -7.34 1.57 -8.54
C ASN A 347 -6.15 2.26 -7.84
N LEU A 348 -5.25 2.88 -8.61
CA LEU A 348 -4.13 3.65 -8.05
C LEU A 348 -4.61 4.85 -7.22
N SER A 349 -5.70 5.49 -7.61
CA SER A 349 -6.28 6.58 -6.84
C SER A 349 -6.88 6.13 -5.50
N LEU A 350 -7.42 4.91 -5.45
CA LEU A 350 -7.96 4.29 -4.22
C LEU A 350 -6.86 3.87 -3.23
N GLN A 351 -5.62 3.76 -3.69
CA GLN A 351 -4.46 3.45 -2.86
C GLN A 351 -3.93 4.71 -2.18
N GLY A 352 -3.44 4.58 -0.95
CA GLY A 352 -2.81 5.69 -0.23
C GLY A 352 -2.84 5.50 1.28
N LEU A 353 -1.96 6.25 1.96
CA LEU A 353 -1.95 6.36 3.42
C LEU A 353 -3.00 7.37 3.86
N ASN A 354 -3.52 7.22 5.08
CA ASN A 354 -4.45 8.16 5.71
C ASN A 354 -5.72 8.42 4.86
N THR A 355 -6.13 7.46 4.03
CA THR A 355 -7.38 7.57 3.28
C THR A 355 -8.57 7.25 4.19
N ASN A 356 -9.65 8.00 4.09
CA ASN A 356 -10.90 7.73 4.79
C ASN A 356 -11.99 7.25 3.81
N ILE A 357 -13.05 6.67 4.35
CA ILE A 357 -14.14 6.11 3.55
C ILE A 357 -14.84 7.16 2.68
N LEU A 358 -14.89 8.41 3.11
CA LEU A 358 -15.54 9.49 2.39
C LEU A 358 -14.79 9.83 1.10
N THR A 359 -13.47 10.04 1.20
CA THR A 359 -12.63 10.34 0.02
C THR A 359 -12.56 9.17 -0.96
N LEU A 360 -12.58 7.93 -0.46
CA LEU A 360 -12.62 6.74 -1.30
C LEU A 360 -13.96 6.62 -2.04
N SER A 361 -15.08 6.88 -1.36
CA SER A 361 -16.41 6.88 -1.96
C SER A 361 -16.54 7.93 -3.07
N ASP A 362 -16.00 9.14 -2.86
CA ASP A 362 -16.01 10.20 -3.88
C ASP A 362 -15.32 9.78 -5.18
N LYS A 363 -14.17 9.11 -5.05
CA LYS A 363 -13.41 8.63 -6.22
C LYS A 363 -14.18 7.58 -7.01
N VAL A 364 -14.84 6.64 -6.31
CA VAL A 364 -15.70 5.64 -6.96
C VAL A 364 -16.92 6.28 -7.59
N ASN A 365 -17.60 7.20 -6.90
CA ASN A 365 -18.76 7.91 -7.44
C ASN A 365 -18.39 8.73 -8.68
N ALA A 366 -17.24 9.42 -8.65
CA ALA A 366 -16.76 10.16 -9.81
C ALA A 366 -16.47 9.23 -11.01
N PHE A 367 -15.90 8.05 -10.75
CA PHE A 367 -15.65 7.06 -11.79
C PHE A 367 -16.95 6.49 -12.35
N THR A 368 -17.92 6.15 -11.50
CA THR A 368 -19.25 5.65 -11.92
C THR A 368 -19.99 6.66 -12.79
N LYS A 369 -19.94 7.96 -12.43
CA LYS A 369 -20.49 9.04 -13.28
C LYS A 369 -19.76 9.14 -14.63
N LYS A 370 -18.44 8.92 -14.67
CA LYS A 370 -17.69 8.86 -15.93
C LYS A 370 -18.10 7.65 -16.78
N LEU A 371 -18.24 6.47 -16.17
CA LEU A 371 -18.73 5.27 -16.86
C LEU A 371 -20.08 5.49 -17.51
N GLN A 372 -21.03 6.09 -16.78
CA GLN A 372 -22.34 6.41 -17.29
C GLN A 372 -22.28 7.36 -18.50
N ARG A 373 -21.44 8.40 -18.41
CA ARG A 373 -21.22 9.32 -19.53
C ARG A 373 -20.59 8.62 -20.73
N TRP A 374 -19.60 7.74 -20.51
CA TRP A 374 -18.95 7.01 -21.58
C TRP A 374 -19.92 6.05 -22.28
N ALA A 375 -20.78 5.38 -21.53
CA ALA A 375 -21.83 4.52 -22.12
C ALA A 375 -22.76 5.30 -23.06
N VAL A 376 -23.24 6.46 -22.63
CA VAL A 376 -24.09 7.33 -23.46
C VAL A 376 -23.37 7.82 -24.73
N ARG A 377 -22.10 8.24 -24.64
CA ARG A 377 -21.31 8.67 -25.82
C ARG A 377 -21.04 7.50 -26.77
N ALA A 378 -20.64 6.34 -26.24
CA ALA A 378 -20.39 5.15 -27.04
C ALA A 378 -21.66 4.69 -27.78
N GLU A 379 -22.86 4.89 -27.20
CA GLU A 379 -24.15 4.62 -27.84
C GLU A 379 -24.39 5.47 -29.08
N SER A 380 -23.86 6.69 -29.12
CA SER A 380 -23.88 7.55 -30.31
C SER A 380 -22.73 7.28 -31.30
N GLY A 381 -21.80 6.37 -30.96
CA GLY A 381 -20.62 6.08 -31.79
C GLY A 381 -19.45 7.03 -31.56
N ASP A 382 -19.51 7.83 -30.50
CA ASP A 382 -18.43 8.74 -30.11
C ASP A 382 -17.49 8.02 -29.14
N PHE A 383 -16.24 7.84 -29.55
CA PHE A 383 -15.19 7.15 -28.81
C PHE A 383 -14.01 8.05 -28.42
N GLU A 384 -14.14 9.38 -28.55
CA GLU A 384 -13.09 10.36 -28.23
C GLU A 384 -12.47 10.15 -26.82
N MET A 385 -13.26 9.63 -25.85
CA MET A 385 -12.78 9.33 -24.51
C MET A 385 -11.85 8.11 -24.42
N PHE A 386 -11.71 7.34 -25.49
CA PHE A 386 -10.79 6.21 -25.63
C PHE A 386 -9.76 6.54 -26.71
N SER A 387 -8.72 7.28 -26.35
CA SER A 387 -7.76 7.90 -27.28
C SER A 387 -7.17 6.90 -28.28
N GLU A 388 -6.60 5.79 -27.81
CA GLU A 388 -5.97 4.81 -28.71
C GLU A 388 -6.97 4.14 -29.66
N LEU A 389 -8.23 3.99 -29.23
CA LEU A 389 -9.31 3.53 -30.10
C LEU A 389 -9.72 4.62 -31.09
N HIS A 390 -9.87 5.84 -30.63
CA HIS A 390 -10.28 6.97 -31.47
C HIS A 390 -9.27 7.22 -32.59
N ASP A 391 -7.98 7.31 -32.24
CA ASP A 391 -6.90 7.50 -33.19
C ASP A 391 -6.83 6.37 -34.23
N PHE A 392 -7.03 5.12 -33.77
CA PHE A 392 -7.06 3.96 -34.66
C PHE A 392 -8.25 3.97 -35.64
N LEU A 393 -9.43 4.44 -35.20
CA LEU A 393 -10.63 4.55 -36.07
C LEU A 393 -10.52 5.71 -37.06
N GLU A 394 -9.68 6.72 -36.81
CA GLU A 394 -9.39 7.77 -37.80
C GLU A 394 -8.43 7.28 -38.90
N GLU A 395 -7.55 6.31 -38.58
CA GLU A 395 -6.56 5.76 -39.50
C GLU A 395 -7.09 4.60 -40.36
N GLU A 396 -8.04 3.80 -39.84
CA GLU A 396 -8.47 2.51 -40.42
C GLU A 396 -9.99 2.47 -40.63
N ASP A 397 -10.41 1.90 -41.76
CA ASP A 397 -11.83 1.66 -42.05
C ASP A 397 -12.35 0.44 -41.28
N VAL A 398 -12.97 0.67 -40.11
CA VAL A 398 -13.51 -0.37 -39.23
C VAL A 398 -15.03 -0.32 -39.22
N ASN A 399 -15.69 -1.46 -39.15
CA ASN A 399 -17.14 -1.54 -38.95
C ASN A 399 -17.53 -1.06 -37.52
N VAL A 400 -17.77 0.24 -37.42
CA VAL A 400 -18.09 0.92 -36.16
C VAL A 400 -19.36 0.32 -35.50
N ASN A 401 -20.32 -0.24 -36.25
CA ASN A 401 -21.57 -0.75 -35.66
C ASN A 401 -21.35 -2.02 -34.83
N SER A 402 -20.51 -2.96 -35.30
CA SER A 402 -20.15 -4.17 -34.56
C SER A 402 -19.37 -3.80 -33.26
N LEU A 403 -18.38 -2.92 -33.40
CA LEU A 403 -17.57 -2.44 -32.29
C LEU A 403 -18.41 -1.70 -31.23
N LYS A 404 -19.31 -0.80 -31.68
CA LYS A 404 -20.23 -0.05 -30.83
C LYS A 404 -21.10 -0.95 -29.98
N ALA A 405 -21.68 -2.01 -30.56
CA ALA A 405 -22.52 -2.95 -29.83
C ALA A 405 -21.74 -3.65 -28.70
N SER A 406 -20.55 -4.17 -29.00
CA SER A 406 -19.69 -4.86 -28.04
C SER A 406 -19.23 -3.93 -26.91
N ILE A 407 -18.81 -2.70 -27.22
CA ILE A 407 -18.39 -1.70 -26.22
C ILE A 407 -19.54 -1.29 -25.32
N ASN A 408 -20.74 -1.03 -25.88
CA ASN A 408 -21.89 -0.64 -25.07
C ASN A 408 -22.31 -1.70 -24.09
N VAL A 409 -22.41 -2.97 -24.53
CA VAL A 409 -22.74 -4.09 -23.65
C VAL A 409 -21.72 -4.17 -22.51
N HIS A 410 -20.43 -4.02 -22.79
CA HIS A 410 -19.40 -4.04 -21.75
C HIS A 410 -19.53 -2.86 -20.78
N LEU A 411 -19.70 -1.63 -21.28
CA LEU A 411 -19.81 -0.44 -20.40
C LEU A 411 -21.06 -0.51 -19.51
N GLN A 412 -22.20 -1.00 -20.02
CA GLN A 412 -23.43 -1.20 -19.24
C GLN A 412 -23.21 -2.30 -18.18
N SER A 413 -22.64 -3.44 -18.56
CA SER A 413 -22.29 -4.51 -17.62
C SER A 413 -21.34 -4.04 -16.52
N LEU A 414 -20.32 -3.25 -16.89
CA LEU A 414 -19.38 -2.67 -15.93
C LEU A 414 -20.09 -1.69 -14.98
N LEU A 415 -20.98 -0.84 -15.48
CA LEU A 415 -21.77 0.10 -14.70
C LEU A 415 -22.68 -0.63 -13.69
N GLU A 416 -23.37 -1.69 -14.13
CA GLU A 416 -24.19 -2.54 -13.27
C GLU A 416 -23.35 -3.18 -12.14
N LYS A 417 -22.15 -3.68 -12.48
CA LYS A 417 -21.21 -4.24 -11.48
C LYS A 417 -20.75 -3.18 -10.49
N PHE A 418 -20.43 -1.97 -10.96
CA PHE A 418 -20.09 -0.87 -10.06
C PHE A 418 -21.26 -0.54 -9.12
N HIS A 419 -22.48 -0.47 -9.58
CA HIS A 419 -23.66 -0.28 -8.72
C HIS A 419 -23.88 -1.45 -7.73
N GLN A 420 -23.63 -2.68 -8.17
CA GLN A 420 -23.74 -3.87 -7.31
C GLN A 420 -22.71 -3.86 -6.17
N TYR A 421 -21.44 -3.55 -6.49
CA TYR A 421 -20.35 -3.57 -5.51
C TYR A 421 -20.26 -2.27 -4.70
N PHE A 422 -20.74 -1.16 -5.25
CA PHE A 422 -20.74 0.16 -4.65
C PHE A 422 -22.17 0.73 -4.69
N PRO A 423 -23.09 0.14 -3.91
CA PRO A 423 -24.43 0.69 -3.83
C PRO A 423 -24.34 2.16 -3.42
N THR A 424 -25.10 3.01 -4.08
CA THR A 424 -25.22 4.44 -3.79
C THR A 424 -25.75 4.59 -2.37
N GLY A 425 -24.84 4.61 -1.39
CA GLY A 425 -25.15 5.11 -0.06
C GLY A 425 -25.27 6.63 -0.14
N ASN A 426 -26.09 7.21 0.69
CA ASN A 426 -26.22 8.66 0.80
C ASN A 426 -24.93 9.25 1.39
N VAL A 427 -23.87 9.35 0.55
CA VAL A 427 -22.59 9.97 0.97
C VAL A 427 -22.81 11.41 1.40
N GLU A 428 -23.86 12.05 0.86
CA GLU A 428 -24.34 13.37 1.22
C GLU A 428 -24.74 13.47 2.71
N ASN A 429 -25.18 12.38 3.33
CA ASN A 429 -25.49 12.34 4.77
C ASN A 429 -24.26 12.62 5.65
N TYR A 430 -23.05 12.51 5.10
CA TYR A 430 -21.79 12.78 5.82
C TYR A 430 -21.15 14.11 5.43
N ASP A 431 -21.85 14.99 4.67
CA ASP A 431 -21.31 16.29 4.28
C ASP A 431 -21.10 17.23 5.47
N TRP A 432 -21.87 17.04 6.55
CA TRP A 432 -21.62 17.73 7.81
C TRP A 432 -20.22 17.44 8.41
N ILE A 433 -19.65 16.26 8.14
CA ILE A 433 -18.27 15.95 8.56
C ILE A 433 -17.27 16.74 7.73
N ARG A 434 -17.54 16.92 6.43
CA ARG A 434 -16.64 17.61 5.48
C ARG A 434 -16.74 19.12 5.59
N GLN A 435 -17.97 19.61 5.78
CA GLN A 435 -18.30 21.04 5.76
C GLN A 435 -19.25 21.40 6.92
N PRO A 436 -18.80 21.27 8.17
CA PRO A 436 -19.66 21.47 9.35
C PRO A 436 -20.23 22.90 9.47
N PHE A 437 -19.65 23.87 8.74
CA PHE A 437 -20.08 25.28 8.77
C PHE A 437 -21.09 25.63 7.68
N THR A 438 -21.39 24.73 6.75
CA THR A 438 -22.31 24.97 5.64
C THR A 438 -23.42 23.92 5.57
N SER A 439 -23.19 22.71 6.06
CA SER A 439 -24.13 21.60 6.06
C SER A 439 -24.71 21.43 7.45
N CYS A 440 -25.83 22.12 7.72
CA CYS A 440 -26.42 22.19 9.06
C CYS A 440 -27.46 21.09 9.35
N SER A 441 -27.73 20.16 8.43
CA SER A 441 -28.66 19.06 8.63
C SER A 441 -28.17 17.77 7.98
N SER A 442 -28.46 16.64 8.58
CA SER A 442 -28.17 15.31 8.03
C SER A 442 -29.23 14.32 8.52
N ASN A 443 -29.78 13.53 7.62
CA ASN A 443 -30.76 12.49 7.94
C ASN A 443 -30.22 11.39 8.88
N ASP A 444 -28.91 11.33 9.08
CA ASP A 444 -28.23 10.33 9.92
C ASP A 444 -27.85 10.85 11.32
N LEU A 445 -28.05 12.16 11.59
CA LEU A 445 -27.86 12.74 12.92
C LEU A 445 -29.16 12.70 13.73
N SER A 446 -29.06 12.47 15.03
CA SER A 446 -30.18 12.71 15.95
C SER A 446 -30.44 14.20 16.08
N SER A 447 -31.68 14.61 16.36
CA SER A 447 -32.03 16.02 16.56
C SER A 447 -31.11 16.73 17.58
N GLU A 448 -30.70 16.03 18.65
CA GLU A 448 -29.75 16.57 19.62
C GLU A 448 -28.36 16.85 19.02
N LEU A 449 -27.90 16.01 18.10
CA LEU A 449 -26.61 16.22 17.43
C LEU A 449 -26.69 17.29 16.35
N GLU A 450 -27.88 17.46 15.72
CA GLU A 450 -28.13 18.56 14.81
C GLU A 450 -28.09 19.92 15.54
N ASP A 451 -28.69 20.02 16.73
CA ASP A 451 -28.59 21.22 17.56
C ASP A 451 -27.13 21.55 17.91
N VAL A 452 -26.36 20.55 18.33
CA VAL A 452 -24.91 20.72 18.62
C VAL A 452 -24.14 21.10 17.36
N LEU A 453 -24.51 20.58 16.17
CA LEU A 453 -23.88 20.97 14.91
C LEU A 453 -24.19 22.43 14.54
N LEU A 454 -25.41 22.91 14.82
CA LEU A 454 -25.80 24.32 14.65
C LEU A 454 -24.98 25.23 15.57
N GLU A 455 -24.75 24.85 16.82
CA GLU A 455 -23.88 25.57 17.78
C GLU A 455 -22.44 25.66 17.24
N LEU A 456 -21.83 24.51 16.85
CA LEU A 456 -20.50 24.47 16.29
C LEU A 456 -20.40 25.31 15.01
N SER A 457 -21.40 25.22 14.11
CA SER A 457 -21.39 25.95 12.84
C SER A 457 -21.46 27.47 13.01
N SER A 458 -22.01 27.93 14.12
CA SER A 458 -22.13 29.35 14.48
C SER A 458 -20.89 29.91 15.17
N ASP A 459 -19.96 29.05 15.62
CA ASP A 459 -18.73 29.47 16.28
C ASP A 459 -17.67 29.94 15.27
N ARG A 460 -17.49 31.28 15.22
CA ARG A 460 -16.53 31.92 14.32
C ARG A 460 -15.07 31.63 14.70
N THR A 461 -14.78 31.35 15.98
CA THR A 461 -13.43 31.01 16.44
C THR A 461 -13.02 29.65 15.90
N ILE A 462 -13.89 28.66 16.05
CA ILE A 462 -13.69 27.31 15.50
C ILE A 462 -13.65 27.35 13.97
N GLN A 463 -14.52 28.12 13.32
CA GLN A 463 -14.49 28.29 11.86
C GLN A 463 -13.15 28.85 11.36
N THR A 464 -12.56 29.78 12.12
CA THR A 464 -11.26 30.36 11.76
C THR A 464 -10.13 29.34 11.98
N SER A 465 -10.14 28.62 13.11
CA SER A 465 -9.13 27.60 13.44
C SER A 465 -9.22 26.36 12.52
N SER A 466 -10.41 26.01 12.03
CA SER A 466 -10.59 24.88 11.10
C SER A 466 -9.79 25.03 9.81
N LYS A 467 -9.57 26.27 9.34
CA LYS A 467 -8.73 26.55 8.17
C LYS A 467 -7.25 26.23 8.37
N ALA A 468 -6.81 26.09 9.62
CA ALA A 468 -5.44 25.68 9.96
C ALA A 468 -5.27 24.16 10.06
N SER A 469 -6.36 23.40 10.20
CA SER A 469 -6.33 21.93 10.25
C SER A 469 -5.95 21.35 8.90
N LYS A 470 -5.03 20.38 8.89
CA LYS A 470 -4.52 19.76 7.66
C LYS A 470 -5.42 18.64 7.13
N SER A 471 -6.27 18.06 7.99
CA SER A 471 -7.15 16.94 7.67
C SER A 471 -8.45 17.00 8.48
N LEU A 472 -9.47 16.23 8.05
CA LEU A 472 -10.76 16.15 8.74
C LEU A 472 -10.63 15.57 10.15
N ASP A 473 -9.81 14.56 10.31
CA ASP A 473 -9.56 13.92 11.61
C ASP A 473 -8.88 14.87 12.60
N GLU A 474 -7.87 15.64 12.17
CA GLU A 474 -7.24 16.68 13.00
C GLU A 474 -8.27 17.73 13.47
N PHE A 475 -9.16 18.17 12.56
CA PHE A 475 -10.22 19.11 12.91
C PHE A 475 -11.16 18.53 13.97
N TRP A 476 -11.75 17.34 13.70
CA TRP A 476 -12.72 16.74 14.60
C TRP A 476 -12.12 16.37 15.96
N LEU A 477 -10.85 15.97 16.01
CA LEU A 477 -10.15 15.72 17.26
C LEU A 477 -9.83 17.02 18.02
N SER A 478 -9.59 18.14 17.34
CA SER A 478 -9.32 19.43 17.98
C SER A 478 -10.52 20.00 18.72
N VAL A 479 -11.74 19.73 18.24
CA VAL A 479 -13.00 20.20 18.86
C VAL A 479 -13.59 19.17 19.83
N ALA A 480 -12.92 18.06 20.09
CA ALA A 480 -13.44 16.96 20.92
C ALA A 480 -13.69 17.34 22.39
N GLN A 481 -12.97 18.33 22.93
CA GLN A 481 -13.18 18.79 24.31
C GLN A 481 -14.47 19.61 24.43
N GLU A 482 -14.76 20.42 23.42
CA GLU A 482 -15.91 21.33 23.41
C GLU A 482 -17.17 20.66 22.89
N TYR A 483 -17.03 19.82 21.83
CA TYR A 483 -18.11 19.10 21.18
C TYR A 483 -17.88 17.57 21.18
N PRO A 484 -17.81 16.90 22.36
CA PRO A 484 -17.36 15.50 22.45
C PRO A 484 -18.26 14.52 21.72
N ARG A 485 -19.60 14.71 21.76
CA ARG A 485 -20.55 13.80 21.10
C ARG A 485 -20.48 13.92 19.59
N LEU A 486 -20.37 15.13 19.06
CA LEU A 486 -20.30 15.39 17.64
C LEU A 486 -18.95 14.91 17.05
N SER A 487 -17.84 15.23 17.75
CA SER A 487 -16.51 14.73 17.40
C SER A 487 -16.50 13.20 17.37
N LYS A 488 -17.07 12.53 18.40
CA LYS A 488 -17.18 11.09 18.42
C LYS A 488 -17.94 10.54 17.21
N ALA A 489 -19.09 11.11 16.87
CA ALA A 489 -19.88 10.69 15.71
C ALA A 489 -19.10 10.83 14.40
N ALA A 490 -18.33 11.91 14.23
CA ALA A 490 -17.46 12.10 13.08
C ALA A 490 -16.31 11.07 13.05
N MET A 491 -15.68 10.82 14.19
CA MET A 491 -14.59 9.85 14.29
C MET A 491 -15.04 8.41 14.09
N ASP A 492 -16.28 8.06 14.44
CA ASP A 492 -16.88 6.74 14.18
C ASP A 492 -17.05 6.46 12.65
N ILE A 493 -16.94 7.49 11.82
CA ILE A 493 -16.94 7.41 10.34
C ILE A 493 -15.53 7.55 9.76
N LEU A 494 -14.66 8.37 10.36
CA LEU A 494 -13.32 8.64 9.84
C LEU A 494 -12.28 7.59 10.27
N THR A 495 -12.47 6.95 11.43
CA THR A 495 -11.55 5.91 11.94
C THR A 495 -11.61 4.58 11.19
N PRO A 496 -12.76 4.08 10.67
CA PRO A 496 -12.82 2.87 9.86
C PRO A 496 -11.90 2.90 8.65
N PHE A 497 -11.22 1.75 8.40
CA PHE A 497 -10.50 1.56 7.15
C PHE A 497 -11.47 1.31 6.00
N GLY A 498 -11.18 1.88 4.83
CA GLY A 498 -11.92 1.63 3.60
C GLY A 498 -11.26 0.65 2.65
N SER A 499 -9.98 0.33 2.87
CA SER A 499 -9.20 -0.60 2.04
C SER A 499 -8.22 -1.42 2.87
N THR A 500 -7.67 -2.47 2.28
CA THR A 500 -6.56 -3.29 2.80
C THR A 500 -5.21 -2.89 2.19
N TYR A 501 -5.08 -1.62 1.82
CA TYR A 501 -3.89 -1.10 1.12
C TYR A 501 -2.60 -1.22 1.95
N LEU A 502 -2.67 -1.01 3.27
CA LEU A 502 -1.50 -1.11 4.14
C LEU A 502 -0.97 -2.55 4.19
N CYS A 503 -1.89 -3.53 4.27
CA CYS A 503 -1.53 -4.94 4.20
C CYS A 503 -0.89 -5.29 2.85
N GLU A 504 -1.51 -4.93 1.72
CA GLU A 504 -0.98 -5.18 0.37
C GLU A 504 0.42 -4.57 0.17
N LYS A 505 0.60 -3.31 0.60
CA LYS A 505 1.89 -2.62 0.57
C LYS A 505 2.93 -3.33 1.42
N THR A 506 2.53 -3.81 2.59
CA THR A 506 3.42 -4.46 3.55
C THR A 506 3.79 -5.87 3.11
N PHE A 507 2.91 -6.62 2.43
CA PHE A 507 3.26 -7.89 1.80
C PHE A 507 4.36 -7.73 0.72
N SER A 508 4.40 -6.59 0.03
CA SER A 508 5.52 -6.27 -0.86
C SER A 508 6.84 -6.12 -0.09
N SER A 509 6.81 -5.53 1.11
CA SER A 509 7.97 -5.46 2.02
C SER A 509 8.33 -6.82 2.59
N LEU A 510 7.34 -7.64 2.94
CA LEU A 510 7.54 -9.02 3.39
C LEU A 510 8.27 -9.86 2.34
N ALA A 511 7.84 -9.81 1.08
CA ALA A 511 8.48 -10.52 -0.03
C ALA A 511 9.95 -10.06 -0.26
N TYR A 512 10.24 -8.79 0.05
CA TYR A 512 11.61 -8.26 -0.02
C TYR A 512 12.47 -8.69 1.17
N ILE A 513 11.92 -8.71 2.39
CA ILE A 513 12.58 -9.12 3.63
C ILE A 513 12.81 -10.65 3.64
N LYS A 514 11.74 -11.44 3.42
CA LYS A 514 11.78 -12.91 3.37
C LYS A 514 11.72 -13.37 1.91
N ASN A 515 12.86 -13.49 1.28
CA ASN A 515 13.01 -13.93 -0.11
C ASN A 515 13.75 -15.28 -0.18
N LYS A 516 13.98 -15.81 -1.39
CA LYS A 516 14.65 -17.10 -1.60
C LYS A 516 16.03 -17.22 -0.95
N TYR A 517 16.73 -16.11 -0.69
CA TYR A 517 18.02 -16.07 -0.02
C TYR A 517 17.92 -15.93 1.50
N ARG A 518 16.74 -15.55 2.00
CA ARG A 518 16.44 -15.33 3.42
C ARG A 518 15.22 -16.14 3.89
N CYS A 519 14.99 -17.31 3.30
CA CYS A 519 13.85 -18.18 3.62
C CYS A 519 13.85 -18.70 5.07
N ARG A 520 15.04 -18.78 5.71
CA ARG A 520 15.18 -19.23 7.10
C ARG A 520 15.04 -18.11 8.15
N LEU A 521 14.69 -16.88 7.73
CA LEU A 521 14.50 -15.77 8.66
C LEU A 521 13.32 -16.08 9.60
N SER A 522 13.58 -16.23 10.89
CA SER A 522 12.57 -16.49 11.94
C SER A 522 11.98 -15.21 12.51
N THR A 523 12.72 -14.10 12.47
CA THR A 523 12.31 -12.79 13.01
C THR A 523 11.63 -11.92 11.95
N VAL A 524 10.63 -12.50 11.28
CA VAL A 524 9.94 -11.84 10.16
C VAL A 524 9.10 -10.66 10.66
N GLU A 525 8.29 -10.88 11.72
CA GLU A 525 7.42 -9.85 12.28
C GLU A 525 8.22 -8.64 12.75
N GLU A 526 9.32 -8.86 13.48
CA GLU A 526 10.14 -7.81 14.06
C GLU A 526 10.81 -6.96 12.96
N ASN A 527 11.40 -7.61 11.96
CA ASN A 527 11.98 -6.90 10.82
C ASN A 527 10.93 -6.08 10.06
N LEU A 528 9.75 -6.69 9.87
CA LEU A 528 8.65 -6.04 9.16
C LEU A 528 8.11 -4.84 9.95
N ARG A 529 7.89 -5.00 11.27
CA ARG A 529 7.44 -3.93 12.15
C ARG A 529 8.38 -2.73 12.08
N VAL A 530 9.68 -2.94 12.27
CA VAL A 530 10.66 -1.84 12.18
C VAL A 530 10.66 -1.22 10.79
N ALA A 531 10.50 -2.01 9.72
CA ALA A 531 10.49 -1.49 8.35
C ALA A 531 9.28 -0.58 8.07
N VAL A 532 8.08 -0.93 8.54
CA VAL A 532 6.82 -0.29 8.09
C VAL A 532 6.20 0.69 9.09
N CYS A 533 6.34 0.47 10.41
CA CYS A 533 5.76 1.36 11.41
C CYS A 533 6.40 2.76 11.41
N SER A 534 5.57 3.75 11.72
CA SER A 534 5.99 5.16 11.79
C SER A 534 6.52 5.58 13.15
N ILE A 535 6.22 4.81 14.21
CA ILE A 535 6.61 5.12 15.59
C ILE A 535 8.13 5.05 15.74
N PRO A 536 8.80 6.10 16.25
CA PRO A 536 10.22 6.05 16.53
C PRO A 536 10.52 5.17 17.75
N PRO A 537 11.56 4.32 17.70
CA PRO A 537 11.98 3.54 18.86
C PRO A 537 12.60 4.45 19.93
N LYS A 538 12.38 4.11 21.20
CA LYS A 538 12.96 4.80 22.36
C LYS A 538 14.40 4.30 22.63
N ILE A 539 15.35 4.56 21.71
CA ILE A 539 16.71 4.02 21.75
C ILE A 539 17.42 4.34 23.06
N ASN A 540 17.29 5.57 23.58
CA ASN A 540 17.89 5.93 24.86
C ASN A 540 17.39 5.06 26.02
N LEU A 541 16.10 4.73 26.03
CA LEU A 541 15.51 3.82 27.02
C LEU A 541 16.03 2.38 26.84
N LEU A 542 16.17 1.91 25.61
CA LEU A 542 16.74 0.60 25.32
C LEU A 542 18.20 0.51 25.78
N CYS A 543 18.98 1.55 25.56
CA CYS A 543 20.37 1.63 26.03
C CYS A 543 20.47 1.65 27.58
N SER A 544 19.60 2.38 28.26
CA SER A 544 19.63 2.47 29.73
C SER A 544 19.30 1.15 30.45
N ARG A 545 18.55 0.27 29.79
CA ARG A 545 18.19 -1.07 30.31
C ARG A 545 19.31 -2.09 30.16
N LYS A 546 20.39 -1.74 29.45
CA LYS A 546 21.53 -2.63 29.21
C LYS A 546 22.79 -2.13 29.88
N GLN A 547 23.52 -3.04 30.53
CA GLN A 547 24.87 -2.73 30.96
C GLN A 547 25.76 -2.58 29.72
N ALA A 548 26.48 -1.46 29.64
CA ALA A 548 27.39 -1.15 28.55
C ALA A 548 28.72 -1.93 28.72
N HIS A 549 28.66 -3.27 28.77
CA HIS A 549 29.87 -4.08 28.76
C HIS A 549 30.32 -4.34 27.33
N PRO A 550 31.62 -4.24 27.02
CA PRO A 550 32.15 -4.68 25.74
C PRO A 550 31.87 -6.19 25.59
N SER A 551 31.30 -6.59 24.47
CA SER A 551 31.21 -7.99 24.10
C SER A 551 32.63 -8.51 23.82
N HIS A 552 33.04 -9.57 24.52
CA HIS A 552 34.28 -10.30 24.25
C HIS A 552 34.26 -10.93 22.87
#